data_7eacbbb1daf3f1046bfe43a64ab726de
#
_entry.id   7eacbbb1daf3f1046bfe43a64ab726de
#
_cell.length_a   1.000
_cell.length_b   1.000
_cell.length_c   1.000
_cell.angle_alpha   90.00
_cell.angle_beta   90.00
_cell.angle_gamma   90.00
#
_symmetry.space_group_name_H-M   'P 1'
#
loop_
_entity.id
_entity.type
_entity.pdbx_description
1 polymer ?
#
loop_
_entity_poly.entity_id
_entity_poly.type
_entity_poly.pdbx_seq_one_letter_code
_entity_poly.pdbx_strand_id
1 'polypeptide(L)'
;MSSFQTEFIRHNKKILPGVISNRFPQLRFANGDLVYTIPDLDPGVRTVLKEDYTHVGESAIVAGDAQDIPLVDFRGGETEAKVLPIMAAYGYTQTQLEAARYNGTPLTNRRAMGARRSIDELANRIAAYGSAVHGVTGLLNHPVVPQTNSSFDFFDSGTGVDDILDFLVGEISAVEDETDLTETVSDILLPPEIYNHLMGKRIDGTSTTLLTYLREALAGDGQTVTLRKVTEVSADRLAANGVGVADKHRIVFYNRSDQLTHERHVEVIRAMEIEGPINGRYVQPLLHRVTGVLINYPQSLRYTDVPVSI
;
A
#
# COMPACT_ATOMS: atom_id res chain seq x y z
N MET A 1 12.00 50.68 3.40
CA MET A 1 12.89 50.43 2.24
C MET A 1 12.32 51.17 1.05
N SER A 2 13.11 52.05 0.42
CA SER A 2 12.60 52.88 -0.68
C SER A 2 12.31 52.03 -1.91
N SER A 3 11.32 52.44 -2.70
CA SER A 3 10.95 51.79 -3.96
C SER A 3 12.14 51.59 -4.93
N PHE A 4 13.11 52.47 -4.86
CA PHE A 4 14.35 52.39 -5.63
C PHE A 4 15.25 51.19 -5.28
N GLN A 5 15.34 50.82 -3.99
CA GLN A 5 16.13 49.66 -3.59
C GLN A 5 15.46 48.32 -4.03
N THR A 6 14.15 48.30 -4.04
CA THR A 6 13.38 47.11 -4.49
C THR A 6 13.53 46.91 -6.01
N GLU A 7 13.57 47.98 -6.76
CA GLU A 7 13.74 47.97 -8.22
C GLU A 7 15.18 47.59 -8.64
N PHE A 8 16.19 48.10 -7.93
CA PHE A 8 17.59 47.74 -8.15
C PHE A 8 17.88 46.27 -7.86
N ILE A 9 17.29 45.73 -6.81
CA ILE A 9 17.40 44.30 -6.46
C ILE A 9 16.72 43.39 -7.52
N ARG A 10 15.66 43.85 -8.17
CA ARG A 10 15.02 43.11 -9.27
C ARG A 10 15.88 43.08 -10.53
N HIS A 11 16.59 44.14 -10.87
CA HIS A 11 17.42 44.22 -12.08
C HIS A 11 18.65 43.30 -12.02
N ASN A 12 19.13 42.98 -10.81
CA ASN A 12 20.31 42.12 -10.61
C ASN A 12 19.94 40.61 -10.43
N LYS A 13 18.63 40.22 -10.54
CA LYS A 13 18.22 38.85 -10.43
C LYS A 13 17.79 38.30 -11.79
N LYS A 14 18.56 37.33 -12.30
CA LYS A 14 18.17 36.58 -13.49
C LYS A 14 17.09 35.56 -13.06
N ILE A 15 15.87 35.74 -13.56
CA ILE A 15 14.82 34.73 -13.39
C ILE A 15 15.07 33.66 -14.46
N LEU A 16 15.45 32.46 -14.01
CA LEU A 16 15.63 31.33 -14.90
C LEU A 16 14.24 30.87 -15.43
N PRO A 17 14.12 30.60 -16.73
CA PRO A 17 12.89 30.03 -17.27
C PRO A 17 12.76 28.60 -16.75
N GLY A 18 11.65 28.33 -16.12
CA GLY A 18 11.31 27.00 -15.59
C GLY A 18 10.86 27.07 -14.14
N VAL A 19 9.89 26.23 -13.84
CA VAL A 19 9.38 26.05 -12.46
C VAL A 19 9.93 24.74 -11.94
N ILE A 20 10.76 24.82 -10.92
CA ILE A 20 11.19 23.63 -10.19
C ILE A 20 10.00 23.16 -9.34
N SER A 21 9.41 22.02 -9.69
CA SER A 21 8.43 21.35 -8.84
C SER A 21 9.15 20.38 -7.90
N ASN A 22 8.69 20.31 -6.65
CA ASN A 22 9.19 19.31 -5.73
C ASN A 22 8.90 17.89 -6.28
N ARG A 23 9.87 17.00 -6.15
CA ARG A 23 9.68 15.59 -6.44
C ARG A 23 9.05 14.93 -5.21
N PHE A 24 7.96 14.23 -5.43
CA PHE A 24 7.24 13.52 -4.40
C PHE A 24 7.50 12.02 -4.50
N PRO A 25 7.46 11.28 -3.37
CA PRO A 25 7.54 9.83 -3.39
C PRO A 25 6.39 9.21 -4.18
N GLN A 26 6.60 8.03 -4.73
CA GLN A 26 5.56 7.25 -5.40
C GLN A 26 4.57 6.71 -4.36
N LEU A 27 3.29 6.77 -4.68
CA LEU A 27 2.19 6.31 -3.83
C LEU A 27 1.76 4.91 -4.29
N ARG A 28 2.53 3.90 -3.92
CA ARG A 28 2.44 2.55 -4.48
C ARG A 28 1.20 1.78 -4.02
N PHE A 29 0.71 2.06 -2.80
CA PHE A 29 -0.51 1.43 -2.28
C PHE A 29 -1.78 2.03 -2.90
N ALA A 30 -1.78 3.31 -3.23
CA ALA A 30 -2.94 3.97 -3.84
C ALA A 30 -3.07 3.70 -5.34
N ASN A 31 -1.96 3.47 -6.04
CA ASN A 31 -1.92 3.36 -7.50
C ASN A 31 -2.20 1.94 -8.03
N GLY A 32 -2.54 0.99 -7.17
CA GLY A 32 -2.75 -0.41 -7.58
C GLY A 32 -1.45 -1.21 -7.81
N ASP A 33 -0.27 -0.65 -7.47
CA ASP A 33 1.00 -1.37 -7.63
C ASP A 33 1.19 -2.46 -6.57
N LEU A 34 0.78 -2.22 -5.32
CA LEU A 34 0.90 -3.17 -4.22
C LEU A 34 -0.45 -3.75 -3.76
N VAL A 35 -1.54 -3.05 -3.98
CA VAL A 35 -2.90 -3.47 -3.63
C VAL A 35 -3.79 -3.29 -4.84
N TYR A 36 -4.57 -4.30 -5.19
CA TYR A 36 -5.57 -4.16 -6.24
C TYR A 36 -6.55 -3.05 -5.89
N THR A 37 -6.73 -2.11 -6.82
CA THR A 37 -7.59 -0.95 -6.62
C THR A 37 -8.67 -0.95 -7.70
N ILE A 38 -9.92 -1.11 -7.30
CA ILE A 38 -11.08 -1.22 -8.19
C ILE A 38 -11.87 0.08 -8.12
N PRO A 39 -11.97 0.84 -9.21
CA PRO A 39 -12.68 2.12 -9.24
C PRO A 39 -14.17 1.93 -9.55
N ASP A 40 -14.89 1.27 -8.65
CA ASP A 40 -16.30 0.86 -8.82
C ASP A 40 -17.26 1.42 -7.77
N LEU A 41 -16.80 2.30 -6.86
CA LEU A 41 -17.68 2.87 -5.85
C LEU A 41 -18.65 3.90 -6.43
N ASP A 42 -19.94 3.54 -6.39
CA ASP A 42 -21.02 4.45 -6.74
C ASP A 42 -21.24 5.55 -5.69
N PRO A 43 -21.69 6.74 -6.13
CA PRO A 43 -22.08 7.81 -5.22
C PRO A 43 -23.18 7.38 -4.26
N GLY A 44 -22.94 7.50 -2.94
CA GLY A 44 -23.91 7.14 -1.91
C GLY A 44 -23.64 5.83 -1.18
N VAL A 45 -22.82 4.94 -1.72
CA VAL A 45 -22.39 3.70 -1.04
C VAL A 45 -21.61 4.06 0.23
N ARG A 46 -21.97 3.46 1.35
CA ARG A 46 -21.30 3.66 2.66
C ARG A 46 -20.53 2.43 3.11
N THR A 47 -20.92 1.28 2.61
CA THR A 47 -20.35 -0.02 2.97
C THR A 47 -20.31 -0.89 1.73
N VAL A 48 -19.24 -1.62 1.55
CA VAL A 48 -19.11 -2.69 0.55
C VAL A 48 -19.21 -4.00 1.29
N LEU A 49 -20.07 -4.89 0.81
CA LEU A 49 -20.24 -6.25 1.32
C LEU A 49 -19.66 -7.21 0.31
N LYS A 50 -18.91 -8.18 0.76
CA LYS A 50 -18.45 -9.32 -0.01
C LYS A 50 -18.94 -10.61 0.63
N GLU A 51 -19.62 -11.43 -0.15
CA GLU A 51 -20.11 -12.73 0.27
C GLU A 51 -19.04 -13.79 -0.03
N ASP A 52 -18.79 -14.68 0.92
CA ASP A 52 -17.95 -15.86 0.78
C ASP A 52 -18.74 -17.12 1.09
N TYR A 53 -18.46 -18.18 0.36
CA TYR A 53 -19.14 -19.46 0.52
C TYR A 53 -18.12 -20.57 0.74
N THR A 54 -18.29 -21.32 1.82
CA THR A 54 -17.47 -22.48 2.15
C THR A 54 -18.31 -23.73 2.11
N HIS A 55 -17.78 -24.80 1.51
CA HIS A 55 -18.40 -26.12 1.54
C HIS A 55 -18.32 -26.71 2.94
N VAL A 56 -19.43 -27.26 3.42
CA VAL A 56 -19.51 -27.98 4.69
C VAL A 56 -20.07 -29.35 4.43
N GLY A 57 -19.31 -30.38 4.75
CA GLY A 57 -19.72 -31.78 4.60
C GLY A 57 -18.59 -32.66 4.07
N GLU A 58 -18.68 -33.92 4.33
CA GLU A 58 -17.73 -34.94 3.87
C GLU A 58 -18.43 -35.98 3.00
N SER A 59 -17.70 -36.49 1.99
CA SER A 59 -18.15 -37.59 1.18
C SER A 59 -17.80 -38.90 1.88
N ALA A 60 -18.71 -39.87 1.89
CA ALA A 60 -18.47 -41.19 2.41
C ALA A 60 -18.50 -42.25 1.32
N ILE A 61 -17.70 -43.30 1.45
CA ILE A 61 -17.80 -44.49 0.61
C ILE A 61 -19.02 -45.28 1.11
N VAL A 62 -20.06 -45.37 0.27
CA VAL A 62 -21.29 -46.07 0.62
C VAL A 62 -21.31 -47.45 -0.05
N ALA A 63 -21.76 -48.46 0.71
CA ALA A 63 -22.10 -49.76 0.15
C ALA A 63 -23.41 -49.68 -0.65
N GLY A 64 -23.64 -50.55 -1.63
CA GLY A 64 -24.77 -50.47 -2.57
C GLY A 64 -26.16 -50.37 -1.96
N ASP A 65 -26.34 -50.73 -0.69
CA ASP A 65 -27.62 -50.70 0.06
C ASP A 65 -27.67 -49.56 1.10
N ALA A 66 -26.71 -48.61 1.08
CA ALA A 66 -26.69 -47.52 2.07
C ALA A 66 -27.84 -46.53 1.86
N GLN A 67 -28.67 -46.34 2.92
CA GLN A 67 -29.74 -45.36 2.93
C GLN A 67 -29.35 -44.00 3.50
N ASP A 68 -28.16 -43.94 4.12
CA ASP A 68 -27.62 -42.72 4.77
C ASP A 68 -26.50 -42.13 3.91
N ILE A 69 -26.89 -41.26 2.98
CA ILE A 69 -25.98 -40.55 2.10
C ILE A 69 -25.64 -39.20 2.77
N PRO A 70 -24.35 -38.90 3.05
CA PRO A 70 -23.99 -37.62 3.62
C PRO A 70 -24.35 -36.46 2.67
N LEU A 71 -24.96 -35.42 3.24
CA LEU A 71 -25.33 -34.21 2.51
C LEU A 71 -24.18 -33.18 2.66
N VAL A 72 -23.84 -32.57 1.55
CA VAL A 72 -22.92 -31.43 1.50
C VAL A 72 -23.77 -30.17 1.41
N ASP A 73 -23.49 -29.18 2.23
CA ASP A 73 -24.15 -27.89 2.27
C ASP A 73 -23.14 -26.77 2.11
N PHE A 74 -23.62 -25.55 1.89
CA PHE A 74 -22.80 -24.34 1.79
C PHE A 74 -23.04 -23.47 3.02
N ARG A 75 -21.95 -23.02 3.62
CA ARG A 75 -22.00 -22.00 4.66
C ARG A 75 -21.53 -20.69 4.07
N GLY A 76 -22.41 -19.68 4.07
CA GLY A 76 -22.07 -18.31 3.65
C GLY A 76 -21.52 -17.50 4.82
N GLY A 77 -20.52 -16.67 4.54
CA GLY A 77 -20.02 -15.58 5.36
C GLY A 77 -20.17 -14.26 4.63
N GLU A 78 -20.09 -13.16 5.35
CA GLU A 78 -20.10 -11.81 4.78
C GLU A 78 -18.94 -11.00 5.37
N THR A 79 -18.14 -10.38 4.51
CA THR A 79 -17.08 -9.46 4.91
C THR A 79 -17.50 -8.05 4.55
N GLU A 80 -17.48 -7.15 5.53
CA GLU A 80 -17.93 -5.77 5.39
C GLU A 80 -16.73 -4.81 5.39
N ALA A 81 -16.66 -3.91 4.41
CA ALA A 81 -15.71 -2.80 4.38
C ALA A 81 -16.41 -1.44 4.38
N LYS A 82 -16.03 -0.57 5.31
CA LYS A 82 -16.54 0.80 5.39
C LYS A 82 -15.91 1.68 4.33
N VAL A 83 -16.74 2.56 3.74
CA VAL A 83 -16.31 3.58 2.79
C VAL A 83 -16.01 4.88 3.53
N LEU A 84 -14.77 5.38 3.40
CA LEU A 84 -14.34 6.65 3.99
C LEU A 84 -14.32 7.76 2.93
N PRO A 85 -15.04 8.88 3.15
CA PRO A 85 -14.91 10.05 2.32
C PRO A 85 -13.64 10.82 2.68
N ILE A 86 -12.81 11.10 1.68
CA ILE A 86 -11.63 11.95 1.78
C ILE A 86 -11.92 13.23 1.01
N MET A 87 -11.73 14.37 1.64
CA MET A 87 -11.94 15.66 1.01
C MET A 87 -10.73 16.56 1.17
N ALA A 88 -10.41 17.30 0.12
CA ALA A 88 -9.51 18.42 0.15
C ALA A 88 -10.08 19.53 -0.74
N ALA A 89 -9.82 20.77 -0.37
CA ALA A 89 -10.30 21.91 -1.15
C ALA A 89 -9.14 22.84 -1.48
N TYR A 90 -9.25 23.52 -2.61
CA TYR A 90 -8.39 24.66 -2.93
C TYR A 90 -9.22 25.89 -3.19
N GLY A 91 -8.69 27.04 -2.80
CA GLY A 91 -9.41 28.30 -2.93
C GLY A 91 -8.56 29.41 -3.51
N TYR A 92 -9.21 30.40 -4.07
CA TYR A 92 -8.60 31.61 -4.63
C TYR A 92 -9.49 32.82 -4.41
N THR A 93 -8.87 33.99 -4.26
CA THR A 93 -9.59 35.25 -4.22
C THR A 93 -9.76 35.81 -5.64
N GLN A 94 -10.74 36.67 -5.84
CA GLN A 94 -10.95 37.31 -7.14
C GLN A 94 -9.73 38.09 -7.62
N THR A 95 -9.09 38.84 -6.72
CA THR A 95 -7.84 39.59 -6.99
C THR A 95 -6.70 38.67 -7.44
N GLN A 96 -6.57 37.48 -6.84
CA GLN A 96 -5.56 36.50 -7.26
C GLN A 96 -5.87 35.93 -8.66
N LEU A 97 -7.13 35.72 -8.98
CA LEU A 97 -7.57 35.24 -10.28
C LEU A 97 -7.27 36.28 -11.38
N GLU A 98 -7.59 37.57 -11.11
CA GLU A 98 -7.29 38.68 -12.01
C GLU A 98 -5.77 38.86 -12.21
N ALA A 99 -4.98 38.82 -11.12
CA ALA A 99 -3.53 38.88 -11.22
C ALA A 99 -2.93 37.67 -12.00
N ALA A 100 -3.50 36.47 -11.82
CA ALA A 100 -3.07 35.29 -12.55
C ALA A 100 -3.39 35.38 -14.05
N ARG A 101 -4.55 35.93 -14.39
CA ARG A 101 -4.93 36.21 -15.78
C ARG A 101 -4.00 37.25 -16.43
N TYR A 102 -3.70 38.34 -15.72
CA TYR A 102 -2.76 39.36 -16.18
C TYR A 102 -1.35 38.83 -16.44
N ASN A 103 -0.87 37.98 -15.55
CA ASN A 103 0.47 37.42 -15.62
C ASN A 103 0.58 36.13 -16.46
N GLY A 104 -0.53 35.61 -17.00
CA GLY A 104 -0.56 34.35 -17.75
C GLY A 104 -0.16 33.11 -16.91
N THR A 105 -0.31 33.18 -15.58
CA THR A 105 0.16 32.14 -14.66
C THR A 105 -0.94 31.13 -14.36
N PRO A 106 -0.75 29.82 -14.54
CA PRO A 106 -1.77 28.79 -14.27
C PRO A 106 -1.89 28.50 -12.75
N LEU A 107 -2.35 29.49 -11.99
CA LEU A 107 -2.46 29.40 -10.52
C LEU A 107 -3.43 28.32 -10.07
N THR A 108 -4.56 28.20 -10.76
CA THR A 108 -5.62 27.25 -10.45
C THR A 108 -5.14 25.81 -10.60
N ASN A 109 -4.41 25.49 -11.65
CA ASN A 109 -3.92 24.15 -11.93
C ASN A 109 -2.95 23.67 -10.86
N ARG A 110 -2.04 24.53 -10.37
CA ARG A 110 -1.08 24.16 -9.32
C ARG A 110 -1.76 23.85 -8.00
N ARG A 111 -2.77 24.64 -7.62
CA ARG A 111 -3.53 24.43 -6.38
C ARG A 111 -4.39 23.16 -6.48
N ALA A 112 -5.02 22.92 -7.61
CA ALA A 112 -5.77 21.70 -7.88
C ALA A 112 -4.87 20.45 -7.79
N MET A 113 -3.67 20.50 -8.40
CA MET A 113 -2.68 19.42 -8.29
C MET A 113 -2.24 19.19 -6.84
N GLY A 114 -2.02 20.24 -6.05
CA GLY A 114 -1.69 20.13 -4.64
C GLY A 114 -2.80 19.48 -3.81
N ALA A 115 -4.05 19.90 -4.00
CA ALA A 115 -5.20 19.31 -3.32
C ALA A 115 -5.40 17.84 -3.71
N ARG A 116 -5.29 17.51 -5.00
CA ARG A 116 -5.35 16.13 -5.47
C ARG A 116 -4.24 15.28 -4.85
N ARG A 117 -3.01 15.78 -4.82
CA ARG A 117 -1.88 15.09 -4.21
C ARG A 117 -2.11 14.78 -2.73
N SER A 118 -2.67 15.74 -1.99
CA SER A 118 -3.01 15.55 -0.56
C SER A 118 -4.04 14.41 -0.36
N ILE A 119 -5.03 14.31 -1.25
CA ILE A 119 -6.01 13.22 -1.25
C ILE A 119 -5.31 11.88 -1.52
N ASP A 120 -4.48 11.82 -2.56
CA ASP A 120 -3.76 10.61 -2.95
C ASP A 120 -2.81 10.12 -1.84
N GLU A 121 -2.13 11.04 -1.13
CA GLU A 121 -1.26 10.71 0.01
C GLU A 121 -2.04 10.13 1.19
N LEU A 122 -3.22 10.69 1.50
CA LEU A 122 -4.08 10.13 2.54
C LEU A 122 -4.65 8.77 2.12
N ALA A 123 -5.07 8.63 0.86
CA ALA A 123 -5.54 7.36 0.31
C ALA A 123 -4.46 6.27 0.34
N ASN A 124 -3.19 6.63 0.04
CA ASN A 124 -2.04 5.72 0.15
C ASN A 124 -1.81 5.26 1.59
N ARG A 125 -1.90 6.20 2.55
CA ARG A 125 -1.74 5.88 3.96
C ARG A 125 -2.84 4.96 4.47
N ILE A 126 -4.10 5.19 4.07
CA ILE A 126 -5.23 4.31 4.43
C ILE A 126 -5.05 2.93 3.82
N ALA A 127 -4.61 2.83 2.57
CA ALA A 127 -4.35 1.54 1.93
C ALA A 127 -3.21 0.76 2.60
N ALA A 128 -2.16 1.46 3.07
CA ALA A 128 -1.04 0.82 3.75
C ALA A 128 -1.37 0.44 5.20
N TYR A 129 -1.85 1.40 5.99
CA TYR A 129 -1.95 1.27 7.45
C TYR A 129 -3.40 1.28 7.97
N GLY A 130 -4.38 1.55 7.11
CA GLY A 130 -5.76 1.74 7.55
C GLY A 130 -5.98 3.00 8.37
N SER A 131 -7.03 2.99 9.15
CA SER A 131 -7.37 4.04 10.13
C SER A 131 -8.07 3.42 11.33
N ALA A 132 -7.34 3.28 12.43
CA ALA A 132 -7.89 2.73 13.68
C ALA A 132 -9.07 3.55 14.21
N VAL A 133 -9.01 4.88 14.07
CA VAL A 133 -10.10 5.79 14.50
C VAL A 133 -11.42 5.51 13.78
N HIS A 134 -11.35 5.11 12.51
CA HIS A 134 -12.53 4.81 11.68
C HIS A 134 -12.85 3.31 11.59
N GLY A 135 -12.03 2.46 12.21
CA GLY A 135 -12.19 1.00 12.17
C GLY A 135 -11.95 0.40 10.78
N VAL A 136 -10.98 0.94 10.04
CA VAL A 136 -10.63 0.50 8.69
C VAL A 136 -9.20 -0.04 8.69
N THR A 137 -9.00 -1.20 8.11
CA THR A 137 -7.72 -1.91 8.01
C THR A 137 -7.00 -1.62 6.70
N GLY A 138 -5.67 -1.61 6.76
CA GLY A 138 -4.81 -1.53 5.58
C GLY A 138 -4.11 -2.86 5.30
N LEU A 139 -3.31 -2.90 4.23
CA LEU A 139 -2.54 -4.10 3.89
C LEU A 139 -1.52 -4.50 4.96
N LEU A 140 -1.00 -3.55 5.73
CA LEU A 140 0.10 -3.78 6.68
C LEU A 140 -0.37 -4.05 8.12
N ASN A 141 -1.66 -3.96 8.43
CA ASN A 141 -2.19 -4.11 9.79
C ASN A 141 -3.50 -4.90 9.86
N HIS A 142 -3.74 -5.78 8.92
CA HIS A 142 -4.97 -6.56 8.92
C HIS A 142 -4.95 -7.61 10.04
N PRO A 143 -5.95 -7.63 10.94
CA PRO A 143 -5.90 -8.43 12.17
C PRO A 143 -6.00 -9.94 11.95
N VAL A 144 -6.55 -10.35 10.81
CA VAL A 144 -6.74 -11.79 10.50
C VAL A 144 -5.55 -12.42 9.78
N VAL A 145 -4.56 -11.61 9.37
CA VAL A 145 -3.35 -12.12 8.71
C VAL A 145 -2.40 -12.71 9.75
N PRO A 146 -1.87 -13.93 9.51
CA PRO A 146 -0.86 -14.54 10.38
C PRO A 146 0.36 -13.64 10.58
N GLN A 147 0.77 -13.48 11.82
CA GLN A 147 1.91 -12.62 12.20
C GLN A 147 2.93 -13.39 13.01
N THR A 148 4.18 -13.32 12.57
CA THR A 148 5.33 -13.91 13.27
C THR A 148 6.25 -12.80 13.77
N ASN A 149 6.69 -12.93 15.03
CA ASN A 149 7.69 -12.05 15.62
C ASN A 149 9.03 -12.79 15.64
N SER A 150 9.87 -12.56 14.64
CA SER A 150 11.16 -13.23 14.49
C SER A 150 12.28 -12.50 15.22
N SER A 151 13.27 -13.27 15.67
CA SER A 151 14.54 -12.77 16.18
C SER A 151 15.65 -12.78 15.12
N PHE A 152 15.33 -13.16 13.87
CA PHE A 152 16.30 -13.23 12.79
C PHE A 152 16.83 -11.83 12.43
N ASP A 153 18.14 -11.65 12.55
CA ASP A 153 18.81 -10.40 12.24
C ASP A 153 19.56 -10.51 10.90
N PHE A 154 19.14 -9.74 9.90
CA PHE A 154 19.75 -9.68 8.58
C PHE A 154 21.15 -9.04 8.59
N PHE A 155 21.47 -8.29 9.63
CA PHE A 155 22.69 -7.48 9.71
C PHE A 155 23.74 -8.11 10.61
N ASP A 156 23.41 -9.16 11.33
CA ASP A 156 24.38 -9.88 12.15
C ASP A 156 25.54 -10.38 11.27
N SER A 157 26.74 -10.19 11.77
CA SER A 157 27.98 -10.64 11.10
C SER A 157 28.07 -12.17 10.96
N GLY A 158 27.36 -12.92 11.83
CA GLY A 158 27.25 -14.37 11.78
C GLY A 158 26.22 -14.88 10.78
N THR A 159 25.31 -14.01 10.29
CA THR A 159 24.25 -14.41 9.35
C THR A 159 24.84 -14.60 7.96
N GLY A 160 24.87 -15.85 7.52
CA GLY A 160 25.34 -16.26 6.18
C GLY A 160 24.31 -15.99 5.07
N VAL A 161 24.73 -16.25 3.83
CA VAL A 161 23.85 -16.15 2.67
C VAL A 161 22.77 -17.23 2.72
N ASP A 162 23.17 -18.44 3.10
CA ASP A 162 22.27 -19.58 3.17
C ASP A 162 21.23 -19.40 4.29
N ASP A 163 21.61 -18.81 5.44
CA ASP A 163 20.68 -18.52 6.53
C ASP A 163 19.57 -17.54 6.10
N ILE A 164 19.91 -16.54 5.29
CA ILE A 164 18.95 -15.59 4.74
C ILE A 164 18.01 -16.27 3.75
N LEU A 165 18.55 -17.16 2.88
CA LEU A 165 17.74 -17.91 1.93
C LEU A 165 16.79 -18.85 2.68
N ASP A 166 17.31 -19.62 3.63
CA ASP A 166 16.52 -20.56 4.45
C ASP A 166 15.41 -19.85 5.21
N PHE A 167 15.69 -18.64 5.74
CA PHE A 167 14.67 -17.82 6.39
C PHE A 167 13.55 -17.41 5.41
N LEU A 168 13.89 -16.90 4.22
CA LEU A 168 12.90 -16.47 3.24
C LEU A 168 12.10 -17.65 2.68
N VAL A 169 12.76 -18.76 2.38
CA VAL A 169 12.11 -20.00 1.91
C VAL A 169 11.21 -20.58 3.01
N GLY A 170 11.66 -20.56 4.26
CA GLY A 170 10.87 -21.03 5.40
C GLY A 170 9.57 -20.24 5.58
N GLU A 171 9.61 -18.92 5.43
CA GLU A 171 8.41 -18.09 5.53
C GLU A 171 7.47 -18.26 4.32
N ILE A 172 8.03 -18.52 3.11
CA ILE A 172 7.23 -18.87 1.91
C ILE A 172 6.55 -20.22 2.13
N SER A 173 7.31 -21.25 2.52
CA SER A 173 6.76 -22.58 2.80
C SER A 173 5.69 -22.56 3.88
N ALA A 174 5.82 -21.67 4.88
CA ALA A 174 4.80 -21.54 5.91
C ALA A 174 3.46 -21.02 5.35
N VAL A 175 3.45 -20.17 4.30
CA VAL A 175 2.23 -19.76 3.61
C VAL A 175 1.66 -20.92 2.80
N GLU A 176 2.51 -21.67 2.11
CA GLU A 176 2.12 -22.81 1.28
C GLU A 176 1.56 -23.96 2.15
N ASP A 177 2.18 -24.23 3.28
CA ASP A 177 1.74 -25.25 4.25
C ASP A 177 0.38 -24.88 4.91
N GLU A 178 0.21 -23.58 5.27
CA GLU A 178 -1.05 -23.10 5.86
C GLU A 178 -2.23 -23.14 4.86
N THR A 179 -1.94 -23.16 3.57
CA THR A 179 -2.96 -23.16 2.49
C THR A 179 -3.06 -24.49 1.74
N ASP A 180 -2.40 -25.54 2.20
CA ASP A 180 -2.31 -26.82 1.50
C ASP A 180 -1.88 -26.66 0.02
N LEU A 181 -0.88 -25.80 -0.24
CA LEU A 181 -0.36 -25.44 -1.58
C LEU A 181 -1.40 -24.80 -2.52
N THR A 182 -2.49 -24.28 -1.97
CA THR A 182 -3.51 -23.57 -2.77
C THR A 182 -3.05 -22.17 -3.15
N GLU A 183 -2.33 -21.50 -2.25
CA GLU A 183 -1.79 -20.15 -2.44
C GLU A 183 -0.27 -20.18 -2.44
N THR A 184 0.32 -19.37 -3.29
CA THR A 184 1.77 -19.23 -3.41
C THR A 184 2.18 -17.77 -3.26
N VAL A 185 3.36 -17.52 -2.70
CA VAL A 185 3.88 -16.15 -2.55
C VAL A 185 4.45 -15.66 -3.87
N SER A 186 3.92 -14.56 -4.40
CA SER A 186 4.45 -13.91 -5.60
C SER A 186 5.32 -12.68 -5.31
N ASP A 187 5.08 -12.01 -4.21
CA ASP A 187 5.77 -10.77 -3.86
C ASP A 187 6.16 -10.73 -2.39
N ILE A 188 7.38 -10.23 -2.13
CA ILE A 188 7.89 -9.98 -0.78
C ILE A 188 8.20 -8.49 -0.65
N LEU A 189 7.56 -7.82 0.31
CA LEU A 189 7.82 -6.43 0.63
C LEU A 189 8.93 -6.34 1.68
N LEU A 190 10.02 -5.69 1.33
CA LEU A 190 11.19 -5.50 2.17
C LEU A 190 11.40 -4.02 2.51
N PRO A 191 11.81 -3.70 3.75
CA PRO A 191 12.22 -2.35 4.12
C PRO A 191 13.48 -1.93 3.35
N PRO A 192 13.70 -0.63 3.14
CA PRO A 192 14.83 -0.13 2.38
C PRO A 192 16.18 -0.55 2.93
N GLU A 193 16.30 -0.67 4.25
CA GLU A 193 17.53 -1.03 4.96
C GLU A 193 17.93 -2.47 4.59
N ILE A 194 17.02 -3.43 4.78
CA ILE A 194 17.26 -4.84 4.44
C ILE A 194 17.49 -5.00 2.93
N TYR A 195 16.65 -4.38 2.08
CA TYR A 195 16.82 -4.47 0.64
C TYR A 195 18.19 -3.94 0.17
N ASN A 196 18.65 -2.80 0.72
CA ASN A 196 19.96 -2.24 0.38
C ASN A 196 21.11 -3.11 0.90
N HIS A 197 20.95 -3.73 2.08
CA HIS A 197 21.92 -4.69 2.61
C HIS A 197 22.08 -5.89 1.66
N LEU A 198 20.97 -6.50 1.23
CA LEU A 198 20.96 -7.61 0.27
C LEU A 198 21.58 -7.22 -1.08
N MET A 199 21.38 -5.97 -1.53
CA MET A 199 21.97 -5.45 -2.77
C MET A 199 23.47 -5.17 -2.63
N GLY A 200 23.93 -4.77 -1.46
CA GLY A 200 25.34 -4.42 -1.23
C GLY A 200 26.25 -5.61 -0.89
N LYS A 201 25.68 -6.65 -0.27
CA LYS A 201 26.42 -7.85 0.15
C LYS A 201 26.71 -8.73 -1.07
N ARG A 202 27.97 -9.12 -1.23
CA ARG A 202 28.39 -10.08 -2.27
C ARG A 202 28.59 -11.46 -1.65
N ILE A 203 28.36 -12.47 -2.45
CA ILE A 203 28.67 -13.84 -2.06
C ILE A 203 30.18 -14.05 -2.16
N ASP A 204 30.77 -14.62 -1.13
CA ASP A 204 32.20 -14.87 -1.07
C ASP A 204 32.69 -15.70 -2.27
N GLY A 205 33.77 -15.26 -2.88
CA GLY A 205 34.37 -15.90 -4.04
C GLY A 205 33.65 -15.66 -5.38
N THR A 206 32.57 -14.83 -5.40
CA THR A 206 31.82 -14.52 -6.63
C THR A 206 31.66 -13.01 -6.84
N SER A 207 31.28 -12.61 -8.05
CA SER A 207 30.86 -11.23 -8.35
C SER A 207 29.36 -11.00 -8.15
N THR A 208 28.60 -12.04 -7.81
CA THR A 208 27.15 -12.02 -7.68
C THR A 208 26.74 -11.34 -6.37
N THR A 209 25.76 -10.45 -6.40
CA THR A 209 25.18 -9.88 -5.19
C THR A 209 24.18 -10.85 -4.57
N LEU A 210 24.02 -10.78 -3.25
CA LEU A 210 23.06 -11.62 -2.53
C LEU A 210 21.64 -11.45 -3.06
N LEU A 211 21.23 -10.23 -3.40
CA LEU A 211 19.92 -9.97 -3.99
C LEU A 211 19.70 -10.69 -5.33
N THR A 212 20.73 -10.75 -6.18
CA THR A 212 20.66 -11.47 -7.47
C THR A 212 20.53 -12.96 -7.23
N TYR A 213 21.34 -13.50 -6.34
CA TYR A 213 21.28 -14.92 -5.96
C TYR A 213 19.91 -15.31 -5.39
N LEU A 214 19.37 -14.52 -4.46
CA LEU A 214 18.05 -14.76 -3.90
C LEU A 214 16.95 -14.75 -4.97
N ARG A 215 17.02 -13.82 -5.92
CA ARG A 215 16.05 -13.77 -7.03
C ARG A 215 16.14 -15.02 -7.92
N GLU A 216 17.32 -15.49 -8.19
CA GLU A 216 17.54 -16.71 -8.98
C GLU A 216 17.09 -17.96 -8.21
N ALA A 217 17.40 -18.04 -6.93
CA ALA A 217 17.00 -19.15 -6.06
C ALA A 217 15.48 -19.23 -5.85
N LEU A 218 14.83 -18.08 -5.67
CA LEU A 218 13.37 -17.98 -5.50
C LEU A 218 12.59 -18.05 -6.84
N ALA A 219 13.27 -18.08 -7.98
CA ALA A 219 12.65 -18.25 -9.30
C ALA A 219 12.55 -19.74 -9.71
N GLY A 220 12.72 -20.67 -8.77
CA GLY A 220 12.61 -22.10 -9.02
C GLY A 220 11.18 -22.55 -9.33
N ASP A 221 11.05 -23.69 -9.99
CA ASP A 221 9.78 -24.43 -10.19
C ASP A 221 8.65 -23.67 -10.93
N GLY A 222 9.01 -22.69 -11.79
CA GLY A 222 8.04 -21.92 -12.57
C GLY A 222 7.35 -20.79 -11.79
N GLN A 223 7.69 -20.59 -10.53
CA GLN A 223 7.27 -19.48 -9.71
C GLN A 223 8.32 -18.36 -9.76
N THR A 224 7.87 -17.13 -9.83
CA THR A 224 8.76 -15.96 -9.77
C THR A 224 8.39 -15.10 -8.57
N VAL A 225 9.20 -15.17 -7.52
CA VAL A 225 9.02 -14.30 -6.36
C VAL A 225 9.71 -12.97 -6.58
N THR A 226 8.95 -11.88 -6.47
CA THR A 226 9.44 -10.52 -6.68
C THR A 226 9.78 -9.85 -5.35
N LEU A 227 11.06 -9.53 -5.14
CA LEU A 227 11.50 -8.75 -3.97
C LEU A 227 11.27 -7.25 -4.23
N ARG A 228 10.40 -6.61 -3.45
CA ARG A 228 10.03 -5.20 -3.59
C ARG A 228 10.55 -4.36 -2.43
N LYS A 229 11.23 -3.27 -2.77
CA LYS A 229 11.67 -2.27 -1.79
C LYS A 229 10.51 -1.32 -1.47
N VAL A 230 10.09 -1.27 -0.21
CA VAL A 230 8.94 -0.47 0.25
C VAL A 230 9.31 0.25 1.54
N THR A 231 9.12 1.57 1.58
CA THR A 231 9.45 2.41 2.75
C THR A 231 8.42 2.28 3.88
N GLU A 232 7.19 1.96 3.53
CA GLU A 232 6.06 1.87 4.47
C GLU A 232 6.19 0.71 5.46
N VAL A 233 7.01 -0.31 5.16
CA VAL A 233 7.25 -1.47 6.03
C VAL A 233 8.45 -1.28 6.98
N SER A 234 9.11 -0.11 6.97
CA SER A 234 10.18 0.20 7.93
C SER A 234 9.64 0.52 9.32
N ALA A 235 10.41 0.19 10.36
CA ALA A 235 10.05 0.35 11.77
C ALA A 235 9.55 1.76 12.10
N ASP A 236 10.26 2.81 11.66
CA ASP A 236 9.90 4.20 11.89
C ASP A 236 8.52 4.56 11.31
N ARG A 237 8.21 4.05 10.13
CA ARG A 237 6.92 4.32 9.45
C ARG A 237 5.79 3.54 10.10
N LEU A 238 6.03 2.31 10.50
CA LEU A 238 5.07 1.49 11.23
C LEU A 238 4.74 2.12 12.58
N ALA A 239 5.76 2.49 13.35
CA ALA A 239 5.60 3.15 14.64
C ALA A 239 4.85 4.49 14.54
N ALA A 240 5.17 5.32 13.53
CA ALA A 240 4.49 6.59 13.29
C ALA A 240 2.98 6.44 12.97
N ASN A 241 2.55 5.26 12.51
CA ASN A 241 1.16 4.95 12.22
C ASN A 241 0.51 3.98 13.22
N GLY A 242 1.22 3.63 14.29
CA GLY A 242 0.73 2.73 15.35
C GLY A 242 0.52 1.28 14.88
N VAL A 243 1.33 0.82 13.95
CA VAL A 243 1.25 -0.51 13.33
C VAL A 243 2.54 -1.29 13.62
N GLY A 244 2.42 -2.62 13.74
CA GLY A 244 3.55 -3.52 13.93
C GLY A 244 4.06 -3.59 15.36
N VAL A 245 5.23 -4.21 15.53
CA VAL A 245 5.93 -4.33 16.81
C VAL A 245 6.96 -3.21 16.93
N ALA A 246 7.09 -2.63 18.11
CA ALA A 246 8.07 -1.57 18.36
C ALA A 246 9.48 -2.02 17.99
N ASP A 247 10.26 -1.13 17.40
CA ASP A 247 11.64 -1.34 16.97
C ASP A 247 11.86 -2.55 16.04
N LYS A 248 10.82 -2.89 15.25
CA LYS A 248 10.90 -3.96 14.25
C LYS A 248 10.44 -3.49 12.87
N HIS A 249 11.15 -3.96 11.87
CA HIS A 249 10.71 -3.91 10.49
C HIS A 249 9.68 -4.99 10.23
N ARG A 250 8.74 -4.75 9.33
CA ARG A 250 7.78 -5.75 8.86
C ARG A 250 8.14 -6.22 7.47
N ILE A 251 8.30 -7.51 7.29
CA ILE A 251 8.37 -8.15 5.98
C ILE A 251 6.99 -8.71 5.68
N VAL A 252 6.50 -8.50 4.48
CA VAL A 252 5.18 -9.01 4.05
C VAL A 252 5.38 -9.97 2.90
N PHE A 253 4.93 -11.19 3.11
CA PHE A 253 4.85 -12.24 2.10
C PHE A 253 3.41 -12.32 1.63
N TYR A 254 3.14 -12.22 0.33
CA TYR A 254 1.77 -12.28 -0.15
C TYR A 254 1.66 -12.67 -1.62
N ASN A 255 0.49 -13.16 -2.00
CA ASN A 255 0.14 -13.41 -3.38
C ASN A 255 -0.46 -12.13 -4.00
N ARG A 256 0.31 -11.49 -4.89
CA ARG A 256 -0.16 -10.33 -5.65
C ARG A 256 -0.68 -10.73 -7.04
N SER A 257 -0.39 -11.93 -7.51
CA SER A 257 -0.78 -12.39 -8.85
C SER A 257 -2.29 -12.55 -9.00
N ASP A 258 -3.00 -12.80 -7.89
CA ASP A 258 -4.45 -12.93 -7.86
C ASP A 258 -5.11 -11.70 -7.21
N GLN A 259 -5.98 -11.02 -7.97
CA GLN A 259 -6.80 -9.91 -7.47
C GLN A 259 -7.83 -10.35 -6.42
N LEU A 260 -8.15 -11.64 -6.35
CA LEU A 260 -9.13 -12.17 -5.39
C LEU A 260 -8.55 -12.26 -3.98
N THR A 261 -7.23 -12.27 -3.81
CA THR A 261 -6.60 -12.40 -2.48
C THR A 261 -6.76 -11.14 -1.64
N HIS A 262 -6.61 -9.97 -2.26
CA HIS A 262 -6.72 -8.68 -1.58
C HIS A 262 -7.17 -7.58 -2.56
N GLU A 263 -8.09 -6.74 -2.14
CA GLU A 263 -8.64 -5.67 -2.97
C GLU A 263 -9.06 -4.46 -2.14
N ARG A 264 -9.20 -3.33 -2.80
CA ARG A 264 -9.83 -2.12 -2.26
C ARG A 264 -10.69 -1.46 -3.31
N HIS A 265 -11.78 -0.86 -2.89
CA HIS A 265 -12.70 -0.15 -3.77
C HIS A 265 -12.54 1.36 -3.60
N VAL A 266 -12.58 2.09 -4.70
CA VAL A 266 -12.41 3.54 -4.69
C VAL A 266 -13.41 4.22 -5.64
N GLU A 267 -13.80 5.45 -5.31
CA GLU A 267 -14.46 6.37 -6.23
C GLU A 267 -13.40 7.25 -6.90
N VAL A 268 -13.49 7.47 -8.18
CA VAL A 268 -12.58 8.40 -8.88
C VAL A 268 -12.69 9.81 -8.26
N ILE A 269 -11.55 10.48 -8.03
CA ILE A 269 -11.55 11.85 -7.48
C ILE A 269 -12.41 12.76 -8.36
N ARG A 270 -13.45 13.34 -7.78
CA ARG A 270 -14.32 14.28 -8.46
C ARG A 270 -14.26 15.66 -7.84
N ALA A 271 -14.36 16.68 -8.69
CA ALA A 271 -14.59 18.04 -8.24
C ALA A 271 -16.08 18.22 -7.92
N MET A 272 -16.38 18.82 -6.79
CA MET A 272 -17.73 19.23 -6.42
C MET A 272 -18.02 20.63 -7.00
N GLU A 273 -19.20 21.15 -6.79
CA GLU A 273 -19.53 22.51 -7.20
C GLU A 273 -18.63 23.56 -6.52
N ILE A 274 -18.30 24.62 -7.24
CA ILE A 274 -17.52 25.73 -6.70
C ILE A 274 -18.40 26.50 -5.72
N GLU A 275 -17.93 26.63 -4.51
CA GLU A 275 -18.59 27.42 -3.47
C GLU A 275 -18.10 28.87 -3.49
N GLY A 276 -19.02 29.82 -3.42
CA GLY A 276 -18.69 31.23 -3.25
C GLY A 276 -19.17 32.15 -4.37
N PRO A 277 -18.81 33.46 -4.26
CA PRO A 277 -17.79 33.99 -3.34
C PRO A 277 -18.27 34.14 -1.89
N ILE A 278 -17.60 33.47 -0.97
CA ILE A 278 -17.79 33.71 0.45
C ILE A 278 -16.63 34.60 0.92
N ASN A 279 -16.95 35.83 1.38
CA ASN A 279 -15.94 36.84 1.74
C ASN A 279 -14.89 37.08 0.64
N GLY A 280 -15.33 37.12 -0.63
CA GLY A 280 -14.46 37.34 -1.79
C GLY A 280 -13.55 36.14 -2.15
N ARG A 281 -13.82 34.97 -1.59
CA ARG A 281 -13.07 33.74 -1.84
C ARG A 281 -13.95 32.68 -2.50
N TYR A 282 -13.43 32.06 -3.54
CA TYR A 282 -14.00 30.89 -4.17
C TYR A 282 -13.28 29.64 -3.64
N VAL A 283 -14.03 28.60 -3.35
CA VAL A 283 -13.51 27.30 -2.87
C VAL A 283 -13.99 26.20 -3.80
N GLN A 284 -13.07 25.37 -4.26
CA GLN A 284 -13.35 24.18 -5.06
C GLN A 284 -13.05 22.94 -4.23
N PRO A 285 -14.06 22.23 -3.70
CA PRO A 285 -13.86 20.97 -3.02
C PRO A 285 -13.59 19.84 -4.01
N LEU A 286 -12.72 18.92 -3.60
CA LEU A 286 -12.48 17.63 -4.25
C LEU A 286 -12.92 16.53 -3.29
N LEU A 287 -13.65 15.55 -3.77
CA LEU A 287 -14.09 14.39 -3.03
C LEU A 287 -13.50 13.12 -3.65
N HIS A 288 -13.03 12.24 -2.81
CA HIS A 288 -12.58 10.90 -3.11
C HIS A 288 -13.10 9.96 -2.03
N ARG A 289 -13.66 8.81 -2.39
CA ARG A 289 -14.09 7.82 -1.43
C ARG A 289 -13.27 6.55 -1.61
N VAL A 290 -12.89 5.97 -0.48
CA VAL A 290 -12.04 4.78 -0.47
C VAL A 290 -12.52 3.81 0.61
N THR A 291 -12.34 2.53 0.37
CA THR A 291 -12.41 1.52 1.42
C THR A 291 -11.02 1.29 2.03
N GLY A 292 -10.97 0.57 3.14
CA GLY A 292 -9.75 -0.13 3.54
C GLY A 292 -9.39 -1.24 2.56
N VAL A 293 -8.40 -2.03 2.92
CA VAL A 293 -8.06 -3.24 2.18
C VAL A 293 -8.90 -4.39 2.71
N LEU A 294 -9.63 -5.03 1.80
CA LEU A 294 -10.31 -6.31 2.02
C LEU A 294 -9.31 -7.42 1.72
N ILE A 295 -9.15 -8.35 2.63
CA ILE A 295 -8.34 -9.56 2.45
C ILE A 295 -9.30 -10.74 2.47
N ASN A 296 -9.45 -11.37 1.32
CA ASN A 296 -10.40 -12.46 1.14
C ASN A 296 -9.83 -13.79 1.62
N TYR A 297 -8.52 -13.99 1.44
CA TYR A 297 -7.79 -15.17 1.88
C TYR A 297 -6.67 -14.75 2.82
N PRO A 298 -6.95 -14.65 4.14
CA PRO A 298 -5.95 -14.16 5.11
C PRO A 298 -4.66 -14.99 5.15
N GLN A 299 -4.77 -16.29 4.90
CA GLN A 299 -3.64 -17.22 4.90
C GLN A 299 -2.72 -17.08 3.69
N SER A 300 -3.17 -16.38 2.61
CA SER A 300 -2.33 -16.04 1.46
C SER A 300 -1.34 -14.90 1.72
N LEU A 301 -1.45 -14.28 2.91
CA LEU A 301 -0.56 -13.23 3.40
C LEU A 301 0.08 -13.66 4.71
N ARG A 302 1.30 -13.20 4.95
CA ARG A 302 2.01 -13.41 6.22
C ARG A 302 2.86 -12.19 6.57
N TYR A 303 2.81 -11.79 7.83
CA TYR A 303 3.65 -10.73 8.38
C TYR A 303 4.76 -11.33 9.22
N THR A 304 6.00 -10.95 8.94
CA THR A 304 7.15 -11.32 9.77
C THR A 304 7.86 -10.07 10.24
N ASP A 305 7.79 -9.82 11.55
CA ASP A 305 8.43 -8.68 12.18
C ASP A 305 9.84 -9.07 12.61
N VAL A 306 10.86 -8.39 12.06
CA VAL A 306 12.29 -8.64 12.29
C VAL A 306 12.95 -7.44 12.97
N PRO A 307 14.00 -7.66 13.80
CA PRO A 307 14.66 -6.57 14.50
C PRO A 307 15.29 -5.54 13.56
N VAL A 308 15.30 -4.28 14.00
CA VAL A 308 16.13 -3.24 13.40
C VAL A 308 17.57 -3.48 13.83
N SER A 309 18.51 -3.46 12.89
CA SER A 309 19.95 -3.48 13.25
C SER A 309 20.27 -2.31 14.17
N ILE A 310 20.94 -2.59 15.28
CA ILE A 310 21.46 -1.59 16.21
C ILE A 310 22.84 -1.16 15.76
#